data_0433013d94365e4c24bd84be91034e9d
#
_entry.id   0433013d94365e4c24bd84be91034e9d
#
_cell.length_a   1.000
_cell.length_b   1.000
_cell.length_c   1.000
_cell.angle_alpha   90.00
_cell.angle_beta   90.00
_cell.angle_gamma   90.00
#
_symmetry.space_group_name_H-M   'P 1'
#
loop_
_entity.id
_entity.type
_entity.pdbx_description
1 polymer ?
#
loop_
_entity_poly.entity_id
_entity_poly.type
_entity_poly.pdbx_seq_one_letter_code
_entity_poly.pdbx_strand_id
1 'polypeptide(L)'
;MKPAERPNLRVDFDRLWSSLMELGQIGGTEKGGVCRIALTDLDRQGRDLFVRWAKEAGCTIKVDQLGNIFARREGRDPTRPPVMTGSHLDTQPTGGKFDGAYGVMAGLEVLRVLHDSNYVTEAPIEVAVWTNEEGCRFAPAMVASGVFGGAFELDYALAIKDREGVTFGEALKKIGYDGKEPVGGRKVGAFFEAHIEQGPILEREKKTIGVVTGAQGQRWYEIHWTGMESHAGTTPMEGRRDALVGAAELIVEARRIGNRPNGRSTVGVIDSLPQARNTIPGRVFMTLDFRHPDNDELTRMDAEMRTAAAEIAKRHRLDVKIEQIWHFPASPFAKELVDSVRRGAEQAGYAHMDIVSGAGHDACYVSRVAPTAMVFVPCKDGISHNEIEDAARDDVGAGAQILLRSEEHTSE
;
A
#
# COMPACT_ATOMS: atom_id res chain seq x y z
N MET A 1 11.12 43.23 0.08
CA MET A 1 9.83 43.03 -0.59
C MET A 1 8.93 42.26 0.37
N LYS A 2 7.66 42.67 0.59
CA LYS A 2 6.70 41.83 1.30
C LYS A 2 6.53 40.52 0.49
N PRO A 3 6.48 39.35 1.15
CA PRO A 3 6.13 38.14 0.43
C PRO A 3 4.78 38.40 -0.28
N ALA A 4 4.68 38.06 -1.55
CA ALA A 4 3.42 38.13 -2.26
C ALA A 4 2.40 37.28 -1.45
N GLU A 5 1.21 37.84 -1.19
CA GLU A 5 0.14 37.08 -0.56
C GLU A 5 -0.09 35.82 -1.41
N ARG A 6 0.09 34.66 -0.80
CA ARG A 6 -0.16 33.36 -1.49
C ARG A 6 -1.63 33.29 -1.86
N PRO A 7 -1.97 32.94 -3.09
CA PRO A 7 -3.35 32.73 -3.46
C PRO A 7 -3.93 31.59 -2.62
N ASN A 8 -5.16 31.76 -2.12
CA ASN A 8 -5.86 30.72 -1.38
C ASN A 8 -6.42 29.67 -2.36
N LEU A 9 -5.54 28.85 -2.91
CA LEU A 9 -5.91 27.80 -3.86
C LEU A 9 -6.86 26.78 -3.22
N ARG A 10 -7.85 26.36 -3.96
CA ARG A 10 -8.91 25.45 -3.49
C ARG A 10 -9.15 24.35 -4.51
N VAL A 11 -9.17 23.10 -4.00
CA VAL A 11 -9.58 21.93 -4.76
C VAL A 11 -11.07 22.02 -5.10
N ASP A 12 -11.43 21.69 -6.33
CA ASP A 12 -12.83 21.51 -6.74
C ASP A 12 -13.30 20.09 -6.40
N PHE A 13 -14.03 19.96 -5.29
CA PHE A 13 -14.51 18.69 -4.77
C PHE A 13 -15.45 17.97 -5.72
N ASP A 14 -16.28 18.70 -6.46
CA ASP A 14 -17.21 18.12 -7.43
C ASP A 14 -16.49 17.59 -8.65
N ARG A 15 -15.48 18.31 -9.14
CA ARG A 15 -14.64 17.86 -10.26
C ARG A 15 -13.83 16.63 -9.90
N LEU A 16 -13.20 16.62 -8.73
CA LEU A 16 -12.45 15.46 -8.22
C LEU A 16 -13.38 14.24 -8.11
N TRP A 17 -14.53 14.41 -7.47
CA TRP A 17 -15.52 13.35 -7.32
C TRP A 17 -16.00 12.81 -8.65
N SER A 18 -16.36 13.71 -9.58
CA SER A 18 -16.81 13.33 -10.92
C SER A 18 -15.73 12.55 -11.68
N SER A 19 -14.46 12.94 -11.56
CA SER A 19 -13.33 12.23 -12.17
C SER A 19 -13.16 10.81 -11.60
N LEU A 20 -13.31 10.63 -10.29
CA LEU A 20 -13.29 9.32 -9.64
C LEU A 20 -14.46 8.44 -10.12
N MET A 21 -15.66 9.01 -10.21
CA MET A 21 -16.85 8.27 -10.67
C MET A 21 -16.75 7.90 -12.16
N GLU A 22 -16.20 8.77 -13.02
CA GLU A 22 -15.95 8.45 -14.44
C GLU A 22 -14.89 7.35 -14.58
N LEU A 23 -13.77 7.46 -13.88
CA LEU A 23 -12.74 6.43 -13.86
C LEU A 23 -13.29 5.10 -13.33
N GLY A 24 -14.16 5.13 -12.33
CA GLY A 24 -14.82 3.97 -11.75
C GLY A 24 -15.75 3.22 -12.70
N GLN A 25 -16.17 3.81 -13.84
CA GLN A 25 -16.92 3.10 -14.88
C GLN A 25 -16.03 2.13 -15.68
N ILE A 26 -14.72 2.40 -15.75
CA ILE A 26 -13.77 1.53 -16.46
C ILE A 26 -13.44 0.32 -15.57
N GLY A 27 -14.05 -0.80 -15.89
CA GLY A 27 -14.00 -2.02 -15.08
C GLY A 27 -15.05 -2.07 -13.97
N GLY A 28 -16.06 -1.21 -14.01
CA GLY A 28 -17.16 -1.18 -13.04
C GLY A 28 -17.88 -2.53 -12.95
N THR A 29 -18.18 -2.99 -11.72
CA THR A 29 -18.87 -4.25 -11.44
C THR A 29 -20.35 -4.01 -11.09
N GLU A 30 -21.16 -5.07 -11.16
CA GLU A 30 -22.59 -4.99 -10.83
C GLU A 30 -22.87 -4.56 -9.38
N LYS A 31 -21.94 -4.85 -8.47
CA LYS A 31 -22.03 -4.47 -7.05
C LYS A 31 -21.52 -3.05 -6.76
N GLY A 32 -21.06 -2.35 -7.80
CA GLY A 32 -20.60 -0.98 -7.68
C GLY A 32 -19.13 -0.80 -7.39
N GLY A 33 -18.34 -1.88 -7.40
CA GLY A 33 -16.88 -1.87 -7.31
C GLY A 33 -16.21 -1.73 -8.68
N VAL A 34 -14.91 -2.02 -8.74
CA VAL A 34 -14.08 -1.95 -9.95
C VAL A 34 -13.17 -3.17 -10.03
N CYS A 35 -13.09 -3.77 -11.22
CA CYS A 35 -12.11 -4.80 -11.57
C CYS A 35 -11.28 -4.31 -12.75
N ARG A 36 -10.19 -3.61 -12.47
CA ARG A 36 -9.24 -3.05 -13.46
C ARG A 36 -7.85 -3.61 -13.20
N ILE A 37 -7.68 -4.89 -13.53
CA ILE A 37 -6.46 -5.64 -13.27
C ILE A 37 -5.28 -5.05 -14.06
N ALA A 38 -4.12 -4.99 -13.43
CA ALA A 38 -2.89 -4.45 -14.00
C ALA A 38 -2.57 -5.02 -15.40
N LEU A 39 -2.18 -4.13 -16.31
CA LEU A 39 -1.75 -4.44 -17.68
C LEU A 39 -2.80 -5.20 -18.50
N THR A 40 -4.08 -4.95 -18.24
CA THR A 40 -5.21 -5.37 -19.08
C THR A 40 -5.70 -4.24 -19.98
N ASP A 41 -6.62 -4.53 -20.90
CA ASP A 41 -7.24 -3.49 -21.73
C ASP A 41 -8.06 -2.48 -20.91
N LEU A 42 -8.58 -2.88 -19.74
CA LEU A 42 -9.27 -1.96 -18.82
C LEU A 42 -8.27 -1.03 -18.13
N ASP A 43 -7.12 -1.56 -17.67
CA ASP A 43 -6.05 -0.73 -17.12
C ASP A 43 -5.53 0.27 -18.17
N ARG A 44 -5.36 -0.16 -19.43
CA ARG A 44 -5.03 0.75 -20.55
C ARG A 44 -6.04 1.88 -20.69
N GLN A 45 -7.34 1.58 -20.66
CA GLN A 45 -8.38 2.60 -20.76
C GLN A 45 -8.31 3.61 -19.60
N GLY A 46 -8.08 3.15 -18.36
CA GLY A 46 -7.89 4.03 -17.20
C GLY A 46 -6.67 4.93 -17.35
N ARG A 47 -5.55 4.39 -17.83
CA ARG A 47 -4.31 5.14 -18.14
C ARG A 47 -4.54 6.17 -19.24
N ASP A 48 -5.19 5.78 -20.33
CA ASP A 48 -5.51 6.68 -21.45
C ASP A 48 -6.39 7.84 -20.99
N LEU A 49 -7.36 7.58 -20.12
CA LEU A 49 -8.24 8.60 -19.52
C LEU A 49 -7.42 9.60 -18.68
N PHE A 50 -6.57 9.11 -17.78
CA PHE A 50 -5.69 9.96 -16.98
C PHE A 50 -4.76 10.81 -17.85
N VAL A 51 -4.10 10.19 -18.84
CA VAL A 51 -3.18 10.89 -19.77
C VAL A 51 -3.89 11.99 -20.52
N ARG A 52 -5.13 11.75 -20.98
CA ARG A 52 -5.94 12.77 -21.65
C ARG A 52 -6.18 13.97 -20.72
N TRP A 53 -6.66 13.73 -19.51
CA TRP A 53 -6.95 14.79 -18.53
C TRP A 53 -5.71 15.56 -18.09
N ALA A 54 -4.58 14.87 -17.91
CA ALA A 54 -3.31 15.51 -17.55
C ALA A 54 -2.80 16.42 -18.67
N LYS A 55 -2.95 16.02 -19.95
CA LYS A 55 -2.63 16.87 -21.09
C LYS A 55 -3.54 18.09 -21.19
N GLU A 56 -4.82 17.93 -20.91
CA GLU A 56 -5.80 19.04 -20.84
C GLU A 56 -5.43 20.04 -19.75
N ALA A 57 -4.83 19.57 -18.63
CA ALA A 57 -4.27 20.41 -17.57
C ALA A 57 -2.85 20.98 -17.92
N GLY A 58 -2.42 20.88 -19.16
CA GLY A 58 -1.16 21.46 -19.66
C GLY A 58 0.10 20.67 -19.29
N CYS A 59 -0.02 19.40 -18.88
CA CYS A 59 1.12 18.59 -18.50
C CYS A 59 1.81 17.90 -19.68
N THR A 60 3.12 17.70 -19.57
CA THR A 60 3.88 16.78 -20.41
C THR A 60 3.82 15.38 -19.79
N ILE A 61 3.80 14.36 -20.65
CA ILE A 61 3.68 12.97 -20.22
C ILE A 61 4.96 12.21 -20.55
N LYS A 62 5.51 11.51 -19.57
CA LYS A 62 6.58 10.54 -19.75
C LYS A 62 6.13 9.19 -19.24
N VAL A 63 6.62 8.12 -19.88
CA VAL A 63 6.36 6.74 -19.48
C VAL A 63 7.69 6.01 -19.40
N ASP A 64 7.93 5.31 -18.30
CA ASP A 64 9.16 4.56 -18.14
C ASP A 64 9.05 3.10 -18.63
N GLN A 65 10.14 2.37 -18.55
CA GLN A 65 10.27 1.00 -19.05
C GLN A 65 9.36 -0.03 -18.33
N LEU A 66 8.76 0.33 -17.17
CA LEU A 66 7.76 -0.48 -16.47
C LEU A 66 6.34 0.08 -16.60
N GLY A 67 6.16 1.11 -17.44
CA GLY A 67 4.84 1.68 -17.69
C GLY A 67 4.38 2.65 -16.62
N ASN A 68 5.23 3.05 -15.67
CA ASN A 68 4.90 4.14 -14.77
C ASN A 68 4.71 5.41 -15.58
N ILE A 69 3.61 6.13 -15.35
CA ILE A 69 3.30 7.38 -16.06
C ILE A 69 3.68 8.55 -15.17
N PHE A 70 4.32 9.54 -15.73
CA PHE A 70 4.65 10.79 -15.05
C PHE A 70 4.04 11.96 -15.82
N ALA A 71 3.01 12.57 -15.23
CA ALA A 71 2.41 13.79 -15.74
C ALA A 71 3.08 14.99 -15.06
N ARG A 72 3.87 15.76 -15.82
CA ARG A 72 4.70 16.84 -15.30
C ARG A 72 4.17 18.20 -15.73
N ARG A 73 3.99 19.08 -14.75
CA ARG A 73 3.80 20.50 -14.91
C ARG A 73 5.07 21.23 -14.52
N GLU A 74 5.59 22.07 -15.42
CA GLU A 74 6.84 22.80 -15.17
C GLU A 74 6.66 23.88 -14.10
N GLY A 75 7.71 24.07 -13.29
CA GLY A 75 7.87 25.20 -12.40
C GLY A 75 8.69 26.34 -13.04
N ARG A 76 8.99 27.39 -12.28
CA ARG A 76 9.87 28.49 -12.73
C ARG A 76 11.29 28.00 -12.99
N ASP A 77 11.78 27.11 -12.14
CA ASP A 77 13.06 26.43 -12.31
C ASP A 77 12.84 24.95 -12.66
N PRO A 78 12.85 24.61 -13.96
CA PRO A 78 12.64 23.23 -14.41
C PRO A 78 13.79 22.28 -14.05
N THR A 79 14.93 22.81 -13.55
CA THR A 79 16.11 22.02 -13.15
C THR A 79 16.01 21.51 -11.71
N ARG A 80 15.12 22.08 -10.88
CA ARG A 80 14.88 21.60 -9.54
C ARG A 80 14.27 20.19 -9.58
N PRO A 81 14.60 19.33 -8.59
CA PRO A 81 13.91 18.07 -8.42
C PRO A 81 12.40 18.32 -8.24
N PRO A 82 11.53 17.59 -8.94
CA PRO A 82 10.09 17.79 -8.83
C PRO A 82 9.58 17.43 -7.43
N VAL A 83 8.54 18.11 -6.99
CA VAL A 83 7.63 17.58 -5.95
C VAL A 83 6.67 16.65 -6.67
N MET A 84 6.64 15.39 -6.23
CA MET A 84 5.86 14.33 -6.86
C MET A 84 4.73 13.90 -5.94
N THR A 85 3.58 13.62 -6.53
CA THR A 85 2.50 12.88 -5.89
C THR A 85 2.07 11.74 -6.78
N GLY A 86 1.26 10.82 -6.27
CA GLY A 86 0.72 9.74 -7.09
C GLY A 86 0.30 8.54 -6.27
N SER A 87 -0.18 7.54 -6.97
CA SER A 87 -0.59 6.22 -6.50
C SER A 87 -0.77 5.31 -7.72
N HIS A 88 -1.70 4.36 -7.69
CA HIS A 88 -1.94 3.40 -8.76
C HIS A 88 -3.36 3.48 -9.33
N LEU A 89 -3.57 2.85 -10.49
CA LEU A 89 -4.88 2.74 -11.14
C LEU A 89 -5.37 1.29 -11.23
N ASP A 90 -4.47 0.30 -11.12
CA ASP A 90 -4.89 -1.09 -11.06
C ASP A 90 -5.61 -1.39 -9.75
N THR A 91 -6.48 -2.38 -9.76
CA THR A 91 -7.33 -2.77 -8.63
C THR A 91 -7.23 -4.25 -8.34
N GLN A 92 -7.69 -4.66 -7.17
CA GLN A 92 -8.02 -6.05 -6.88
C GLN A 92 -9.12 -6.57 -7.82
N PRO A 93 -9.29 -7.91 -7.98
CA PRO A 93 -10.39 -8.48 -8.76
C PRO A 93 -11.78 -8.07 -8.26
N THR A 94 -11.90 -7.81 -6.95
CA THR A 94 -13.10 -7.31 -6.29
C THR A 94 -12.78 -5.98 -5.60
N GLY A 95 -12.15 -5.05 -6.33
CA GLY A 95 -11.70 -3.76 -5.81
C GLY A 95 -12.79 -2.74 -5.68
N GLY A 96 -12.46 -1.65 -5.02
CA GLY A 96 -13.29 -0.45 -4.90
C GLY A 96 -12.99 0.61 -5.95
N LYS A 97 -13.58 1.80 -5.76
CA LYS A 97 -13.41 2.95 -6.67
C LYS A 97 -12.31 3.90 -6.20
N PHE A 98 -11.87 3.79 -4.97
CA PHE A 98 -11.03 4.79 -4.32
C PHE A 98 -9.60 4.30 -4.07
N ASP A 99 -9.43 3.01 -3.82
CA ASP A 99 -8.14 2.38 -3.58
C ASP A 99 -7.17 2.68 -4.72
N GLY A 100 -6.04 3.34 -4.42
CA GLY A 100 -5.07 3.86 -5.37
C GLY A 100 -5.59 4.98 -6.28
N ALA A 101 -6.73 4.76 -6.93
CA ALA A 101 -7.35 5.70 -7.87
C ALA A 101 -7.55 7.10 -7.25
N TYR A 102 -7.88 7.16 -5.97
CA TYR A 102 -8.02 8.42 -5.26
C TYR A 102 -6.72 9.24 -5.27
N GLY A 103 -5.57 8.64 -4.95
CA GLY A 103 -4.29 9.34 -4.92
C GLY A 103 -3.90 9.92 -6.29
N VAL A 104 -4.14 9.17 -7.36
CA VAL A 104 -3.89 9.64 -8.73
C VAL A 104 -4.83 10.79 -9.11
N MET A 105 -6.13 10.67 -8.80
CA MET A 105 -7.12 11.72 -9.13
C MET A 105 -6.94 12.96 -8.26
N ALA A 106 -6.53 12.81 -6.99
CA ALA A 106 -6.18 13.94 -6.13
C ALA A 106 -4.98 14.72 -6.70
N GLY A 107 -3.93 14.01 -7.13
CA GLY A 107 -2.79 14.64 -7.81
C GLY A 107 -3.20 15.33 -9.12
N LEU A 108 -4.04 14.70 -9.93
CA LEU A 108 -4.59 15.33 -11.15
C LEU A 108 -5.36 16.62 -10.81
N GLU A 109 -6.14 16.61 -9.76
CA GLU A 109 -6.90 17.79 -9.34
C GLU A 109 -5.97 18.92 -8.87
N VAL A 110 -4.85 18.61 -8.19
CA VAL A 110 -3.80 19.58 -7.88
C VAL A 110 -3.28 20.24 -9.17
N LEU A 111 -2.92 19.44 -10.19
CA LEU A 111 -2.43 19.96 -11.47
C LEU A 111 -3.46 20.89 -12.14
N ARG A 112 -4.75 20.52 -12.12
CA ARG A 112 -5.85 21.31 -12.66
C ARG A 112 -6.02 22.65 -11.93
N VAL A 113 -6.00 22.64 -10.59
CA VAL A 113 -6.08 23.87 -9.79
C VAL A 113 -4.93 24.82 -10.11
N LEU A 114 -3.71 24.32 -10.19
CA LEU A 114 -2.54 25.12 -10.56
C LEU A 114 -2.64 25.65 -11.99
N HIS A 115 -3.20 24.88 -12.92
CA HIS A 115 -3.42 25.27 -14.31
C HIS A 115 -4.47 26.39 -14.40
N ASP A 116 -5.66 26.17 -13.84
CA ASP A 116 -6.79 27.08 -13.92
C ASP A 116 -6.50 28.42 -13.24
N SER A 117 -5.73 28.41 -12.15
CA SER A 117 -5.30 29.61 -11.43
C SER A 117 -4.10 30.33 -12.06
N ASN A 118 -3.48 29.74 -13.10
CA ASN A 118 -2.21 30.20 -13.67
C ASN A 118 -1.09 30.35 -12.60
N TYR A 119 -1.16 29.56 -11.52
CA TYR A 119 -0.14 29.58 -10.48
C TYR A 119 1.08 28.79 -10.90
N VAL A 120 2.26 29.39 -10.84
CA VAL A 120 3.53 28.75 -11.22
C VAL A 120 4.35 28.53 -9.95
N THR A 121 4.59 27.26 -9.62
CA THR A 121 5.45 26.81 -8.51
C THR A 121 6.94 27.06 -8.83
N GLU A 122 7.80 27.11 -7.82
CA GLU A 122 9.25 27.22 -8.07
C GLU A 122 9.80 25.91 -8.66
N ALA A 123 9.53 24.77 -8.02
CA ALA A 123 9.88 23.46 -8.56
C ALA A 123 8.74 22.89 -9.43
N PRO A 124 9.04 21.98 -10.36
CA PRO A 124 8.02 21.25 -11.09
C PRO A 124 7.15 20.39 -10.17
N ILE A 125 5.89 20.18 -10.55
CA ILE A 125 4.99 19.20 -9.91
C ILE A 125 4.78 18.03 -10.86
N GLU A 126 4.86 16.80 -10.33
CA GLU A 126 4.61 15.59 -11.10
C GLU A 126 3.56 14.70 -10.43
N VAL A 127 2.66 14.13 -11.23
CA VAL A 127 1.78 13.05 -10.79
C VAL A 127 2.27 11.75 -11.38
N ALA A 128 2.59 10.78 -10.51
CA ALA A 128 3.00 9.43 -10.88
C ALA A 128 1.80 8.47 -10.85
N VAL A 129 1.69 7.61 -11.86
CA VAL A 129 0.82 6.44 -11.85
C VAL A 129 1.71 5.21 -11.83
N TRP A 130 1.76 4.54 -10.68
CA TRP A 130 2.58 3.35 -10.52
C TRP A 130 1.90 2.13 -11.14
N THR A 131 2.68 1.23 -11.72
CA THR A 131 2.17 0.05 -12.42
C THR A 131 2.17 -1.16 -11.50
N ASN A 132 1.02 -1.87 -11.42
CA ASN A 132 0.89 -3.14 -10.70
C ASN A 132 1.24 -3.00 -9.21
N GLU A 133 0.63 -2.00 -8.56
CA GLU A 133 0.79 -1.83 -7.12
C GLU A 133 0.18 -3.02 -6.36
N GLU A 134 -1.01 -3.43 -6.75
CA GLU A 134 -1.80 -4.48 -6.09
C GLU A 134 -1.17 -5.88 -6.15
N GLY A 135 -0.36 -6.15 -7.16
CA GLY A 135 0.34 -7.43 -7.31
C GLY A 135 -0.55 -8.64 -7.57
N CYS A 136 -1.86 -8.46 -7.74
CA CYS A 136 -2.80 -9.57 -7.88
C CYS A 136 -2.65 -10.34 -9.21
N ARG A 137 -2.11 -9.70 -10.25
CA ARG A 137 -1.74 -10.37 -11.51
C ARG A 137 -0.27 -10.76 -11.55
N PHE A 138 0.62 -9.84 -11.16
CA PHE A 138 2.07 -10.04 -11.17
C PHE A 138 2.62 -9.79 -9.76
N ALA A 139 2.79 -10.86 -8.99
CA ALA A 139 3.39 -10.76 -7.66
C ALA A 139 4.92 -10.58 -7.73
N PRO A 140 5.53 -9.79 -6.85
CA PRO A 140 4.94 -9.18 -5.68
C PRO A 140 4.17 -7.88 -5.98
N ALA A 141 3.41 -7.38 -5.00
CA ALA A 141 2.82 -6.06 -5.00
C ALA A 141 3.89 -4.96 -5.10
N MET A 142 3.50 -3.76 -5.58
CA MET A 142 4.35 -2.57 -5.67
C MET A 142 5.64 -2.80 -6.48
N VAL A 143 5.62 -3.71 -7.47
CA VAL A 143 6.85 -4.10 -8.16
C VAL A 143 7.48 -2.94 -8.94
N ALA A 144 6.67 -2.06 -9.55
CA ALA A 144 7.20 -0.99 -10.38
C ALA A 144 7.77 0.16 -9.55
N SER A 145 7.11 0.58 -8.47
CA SER A 145 7.70 1.52 -7.50
C SER A 145 8.89 0.89 -6.77
N GLY A 146 8.89 -0.43 -6.58
CA GLY A 146 10.01 -1.17 -6.03
C GLY A 146 11.26 -1.12 -6.88
N VAL A 147 11.14 -1.23 -8.22
CA VAL A 147 12.27 -1.01 -9.13
C VAL A 147 12.70 0.46 -9.11
N PHE A 148 11.74 1.39 -9.12
CA PHE A 148 12.03 2.82 -9.02
C PHE A 148 12.81 3.17 -7.74
N GLY A 149 12.44 2.58 -6.61
CA GLY A 149 13.10 2.72 -5.31
C GLY A 149 14.35 1.84 -5.12
N GLY A 150 14.78 1.10 -6.15
CA GLY A 150 15.97 0.25 -6.10
C GLY A 150 15.84 -0.98 -5.19
N ALA A 151 14.62 -1.49 -5.00
CA ALA A 151 14.35 -2.72 -4.25
C ALA A 151 14.39 -3.96 -5.14
N PHE A 152 14.04 -3.82 -6.42
CA PHE A 152 14.02 -4.87 -7.40
C PHE A 152 14.78 -4.45 -8.65
N GLU A 153 15.29 -5.44 -9.39
CA GLU A 153 15.93 -5.23 -10.69
C GLU A 153 14.87 -5.15 -11.80
N LEU A 154 15.13 -4.34 -12.82
CA LEU A 154 14.23 -4.17 -13.97
C LEU A 154 13.95 -5.49 -14.70
N ASP A 155 15.01 -6.27 -14.98
CA ASP A 155 14.88 -7.54 -15.70
C ASP A 155 14.07 -8.56 -14.91
N TYR A 156 14.20 -8.55 -13.57
CA TYR A 156 13.38 -9.37 -12.70
C TYR A 156 11.90 -8.98 -12.85
N ALA A 157 11.57 -7.70 -12.76
CA ALA A 157 10.19 -7.22 -12.86
C ALA A 157 9.56 -7.57 -14.22
N LEU A 158 10.27 -7.35 -15.32
CA LEU A 158 9.81 -7.66 -16.67
C LEU A 158 9.60 -9.16 -16.91
N ALA A 159 10.33 -10.03 -16.19
CA ALA A 159 10.27 -11.48 -16.32
C ALA A 159 9.18 -12.14 -15.44
N ILE A 160 8.56 -11.41 -14.50
CA ILE A 160 7.48 -11.93 -13.65
C ILE A 160 6.33 -12.43 -14.54
N LYS A 161 5.82 -13.62 -14.22
CA LYS A 161 4.73 -14.25 -14.98
C LYS A 161 3.44 -14.24 -14.19
N ASP A 162 2.35 -14.02 -14.90
CA ASP A 162 1.01 -14.25 -14.38
C ASP A 162 0.66 -15.76 -14.38
N ARG A 163 -0.54 -16.10 -13.92
CA ARG A 163 -1.02 -17.50 -13.82
C ARG A 163 -1.16 -18.18 -15.17
N GLU A 164 -1.25 -17.44 -16.27
CA GLU A 164 -1.35 -17.94 -17.65
C GLU A 164 0.04 -18.08 -18.31
N GLY A 165 1.10 -17.66 -17.61
CA GLY A 165 2.49 -17.71 -18.08
C GLY A 165 2.91 -16.50 -18.91
N VAL A 166 2.05 -15.48 -19.05
CA VAL A 166 2.38 -14.22 -19.73
C VAL A 166 3.30 -13.39 -18.85
N THR A 167 4.41 -12.89 -19.38
CA THR A 167 5.32 -12.05 -18.62
C THR A 167 4.77 -10.63 -18.48
N PHE A 168 5.22 -9.93 -17.42
CA PHE A 168 4.92 -8.51 -17.21
C PHE A 168 5.31 -7.68 -18.45
N GLY A 169 6.52 -7.90 -19.01
CA GLY A 169 6.99 -7.19 -20.18
C GLY A 169 6.14 -7.44 -21.44
N GLU A 170 5.64 -8.67 -21.65
CA GLU A 170 4.73 -8.98 -22.76
C GLU A 170 3.37 -8.28 -22.58
N ALA A 171 2.79 -8.33 -21.37
CA ALA A 171 1.54 -7.66 -21.07
C ALA A 171 1.65 -6.13 -21.21
N LEU A 172 2.76 -5.55 -20.75
CA LEU A 172 3.06 -4.11 -20.87
C LEU A 172 3.12 -3.66 -22.33
N LYS A 173 3.87 -4.39 -23.18
CA LYS A 173 3.92 -4.14 -24.62
C LYS A 173 2.57 -4.27 -25.30
N LYS A 174 1.78 -5.26 -24.91
CA LYS A 174 0.44 -5.49 -25.47
C LYS A 174 -0.48 -4.29 -25.27
N ILE A 175 -0.40 -3.63 -24.12
CA ILE A 175 -1.21 -2.42 -23.86
C ILE A 175 -0.59 -1.13 -24.37
N GLY A 176 0.67 -1.17 -24.88
CA GLY A 176 1.36 -0.04 -25.49
C GLY A 176 1.90 0.98 -24.49
N TYR A 177 2.18 0.56 -23.25
CA TYR A 177 2.76 1.41 -22.20
C TYR A 177 4.22 1.05 -21.87
N ASP A 178 4.92 0.30 -22.70
CA ASP A 178 6.35 0.04 -22.63
C ASP A 178 7.14 1.30 -23.00
N GLY A 179 7.28 2.23 -22.07
CA GLY A 179 7.95 3.51 -22.28
C GLY A 179 9.46 3.39 -22.46
N LYS A 180 10.11 4.52 -22.71
CA LYS A 180 11.56 4.59 -22.99
C LYS A 180 12.36 5.23 -21.86
N GLU A 181 11.69 5.92 -20.92
CA GLU A 181 12.39 6.53 -19.80
C GLU A 181 12.97 5.44 -18.90
N PRO A 182 14.18 5.60 -18.36
CA PRO A 182 14.70 4.68 -17.35
C PRO A 182 13.82 4.64 -16.11
N VAL A 183 13.70 3.46 -15.49
CA VAL A 183 13.00 3.33 -14.21
C VAL A 183 13.89 3.82 -13.08
N GLY A 184 13.47 4.85 -12.36
CA GLY A 184 14.26 5.43 -11.28
C GLY A 184 15.51 6.18 -11.74
N GLY A 185 16.51 6.27 -10.82
CA GLY A 185 17.80 6.91 -11.13
C GLY A 185 17.75 8.44 -11.26
N ARG A 186 16.59 9.07 -11.11
CA ARG A 186 16.40 10.52 -11.14
C ARG A 186 16.11 11.07 -9.74
N LYS A 187 16.45 12.34 -9.53
CA LYS A 187 16.15 13.02 -8.27
C LYS A 187 14.67 13.36 -8.17
N VAL A 188 14.08 13.12 -7.01
CA VAL A 188 12.75 13.55 -6.60
C VAL A 188 12.93 14.39 -5.34
N GLY A 189 12.35 15.59 -5.29
CA GLY A 189 12.51 16.51 -4.17
C GLY A 189 11.69 16.09 -2.96
N ALA A 190 10.46 15.66 -3.19
CA ALA A 190 9.56 15.09 -2.20
C ALA A 190 8.51 14.22 -2.90
N PHE A 191 7.94 13.27 -2.18
CA PHE A 191 6.81 12.47 -2.65
C PHE A 191 5.68 12.52 -1.63
N PHE A 192 4.46 12.72 -2.12
CA PHE A 192 3.23 12.65 -1.33
C PHE A 192 2.27 11.65 -1.95
N GLU A 193 1.59 10.86 -1.12
CA GLU A 193 0.54 9.97 -1.58
C GLU A 193 -0.74 10.19 -0.78
N ALA A 194 -1.83 10.57 -1.44
CA ALA A 194 -3.15 10.59 -0.83
C ALA A 194 -3.81 9.23 -1.02
N HIS A 195 -4.43 8.69 0.04
CA HIS A 195 -5.04 7.39 -0.01
C HIS A 195 -6.22 7.28 0.96
N ILE A 196 -7.10 6.32 0.78
CA ILE A 196 -8.06 5.93 1.81
C ILE A 196 -7.34 5.14 2.91
N GLU A 197 -7.83 5.20 4.15
CA GLU A 197 -7.20 4.49 5.28
C GLU A 197 -7.18 2.97 5.11
N GLN A 198 -8.14 2.40 4.38
CA GLN A 198 -8.36 0.95 4.28
C GLN A 198 -8.58 0.29 5.65
N GLY A 199 -9.03 1.07 6.62
CA GLY A 199 -9.25 0.67 7.99
C GLY A 199 -10.29 1.58 8.69
N PRO A 200 -10.75 1.21 9.89
CA PRO A 200 -11.87 1.89 10.54
C PRO A 200 -11.46 2.97 11.55
N ILE A 201 -10.17 3.32 11.66
CA ILE A 201 -9.67 4.15 12.77
C ILE A 201 -10.14 5.58 12.64
N LEU A 202 -9.95 6.20 11.46
CA LEU A 202 -10.33 7.60 11.24
C LEU A 202 -11.83 7.81 11.39
N GLU A 203 -12.63 6.91 10.84
CA GLU A 203 -14.10 6.97 10.98
C GLU A 203 -14.53 6.85 12.45
N ARG A 204 -14.00 5.86 13.18
CA ARG A 204 -14.29 5.64 14.59
C ARG A 204 -13.86 6.83 15.47
N GLU A 205 -12.70 7.40 15.19
CA GLU A 205 -12.15 8.56 15.92
C GLU A 205 -12.69 9.90 15.40
N LYS A 206 -13.61 9.88 14.41
CA LYS A 206 -14.22 11.05 13.76
C LYS A 206 -13.19 12.05 13.26
N LYS A 207 -12.17 11.53 12.58
CA LYS A 207 -11.09 12.32 11.97
C LYS A 207 -11.24 12.34 10.46
N THR A 208 -11.15 13.52 9.88
CA THR A 208 -11.20 13.73 8.43
C THR A 208 -9.86 13.41 7.78
N ILE A 209 -8.76 13.69 8.48
CA ILE A 209 -7.40 13.53 7.95
C ILE A 209 -6.56 12.62 8.85
N GLY A 210 -5.97 11.61 8.25
CA GLY A 210 -4.88 10.84 8.83
C GLY A 210 -3.53 11.39 8.36
N VAL A 211 -2.74 11.87 9.32
CA VAL A 211 -1.35 12.26 9.06
C VAL A 211 -0.50 11.00 9.16
N VAL A 212 -0.12 10.44 8.01
CA VAL A 212 0.54 9.13 8.01
C VAL A 212 2.02 9.29 8.35
N THR A 213 2.43 8.68 9.45
CA THR A 213 3.81 8.78 9.96
C THR A 213 4.75 7.72 9.40
N GLY A 214 4.20 6.71 8.72
CA GLY A 214 4.93 5.59 8.12
C GLY A 214 4.03 4.41 7.86
N ALA A 215 4.59 3.35 7.28
CA ALA A 215 3.94 2.06 7.10
C ALA A 215 4.55 1.02 8.02
N GLN A 216 3.72 0.11 8.54
CA GLN A 216 4.21 -0.96 9.41
C GLN A 216 5.03 -1.99 8.64
N GLY A 217 6.03 -2.54 9.32
CA GLY A 217 6.77 -3.69 8.84
C GLY A 217 5.99 -4.99 9.03
N GLN A 218 6.35 -5.99 8.25
CA GLN A 218 5.70 -7.31 8.31
C GLN A 218 6.72 -8.43 8.13
N ARG A 219 6.46 -9.58 8.78
CA ARG A 219 7.20 -10.82 8.62
C ARG A 219 6.24 -11.98 8.53
N TRP A 220 6.42 -12.81 7.51
CA TRP A 220 5.63 -14.02 7.30
C TRP A 220 6.46 -15.25 7.56
N TYR A 221 5.83 -16.22 8.20
CA TYR A 221 6.46 -17.47 8.56
C TYR A 221 5.63 -18.66 8.11
N GLU A 222 6.35 -19.72 7.71
CA GLU A 222 5.84 -21.08 7.61
C GLU A 222 6.40 -21.89 8.75
N ILE A 223 5.53 -22.59 9.47
CA ILE A 223 5.88 -23.31 10.69
C ILE A 223 5.40 -24.74 10.58
N HIS A 224 6.32 -25.67 10.71
CA HIS A 224 6.08 -27.11 10.65
C HIS A 224 6.32 -27.75 12.00
N TRP A 225 5.29 -28.39 12.52
CA TRP A 225 5.34 -29.17 13.75
C TRP A 225 5.37 -30.67 13.42
N THR A 226 6.24 -31.42 14.08
CA THR A 226 6.36 -32.87 13.94
C THR A 226 6.28 -33.54 15.30
N GLY A 227 5.34 -34.43 15.44
CA GLY A 227 5.10 -35.26 16.60
C GLY A 227 5.03 -36.74 16.20
N MET A 228 3.93 -37.42 16.62
CA MET A 228 3.77 -38.85 16.31
C MET A 228 2.28 -39.20 16.22
N GLU A 229 1.87 -39.74 15.09
CA GLU A 229 0.54 -40.28 14.90
C GLU A 229 0.30 -41.46 15.84
N SER A 230 -0.83 -41.45 16.55
CA SER A 230 -1.20 -42.54 17.47
C SER A 230 -2.72 -42.63 17.59
N HIS A 231 -3.21 -43.78 18.02
CA HIS A 231 -4.65 -44.01 18.22
C HIS A 231 -5.19 -43.12 19.36
N ALA A 232 -6.23 -42.32 19.07
CA ALA A 232 -6.76 -41.34 20.03
C ALA A 232 -7.34 -41.95 21.32
N GLY A 233 -7.89 -43.15 21.26
CA GLY A 233 -8.53 -43.83 22.39
C GLY A 233 -7.56 -44.67 23.24
N THR A 234 -6.62 -45.37 22.62
CA THR A 234 -5.73 -46.30 23.33
C THR A 234 -4.41 -45.65 23.80
N THR A 235 -4.06 -44.49 23.26
CA THR A 235 -2.84 -43.76 23.68
C THR A 235 -3.14 -42.89 24.91
N PRO A 236 -2.55 -43.16 26.08
CA PRO A 236 -2.73 -42.33 27.28
C PRO A 236 -2.36 -40.87 27.01
N MET A 237 -2.96 -39.94 27.76
CA MET A 237 -2.64 -38.50 27.67
C MET A 237 -1.16 -38.23 27.97
N GLU A 238 -0.64 -38.92 28.97
CA GLU A 238 0.75 -38.89 29.29
C GLU A 238 1.59 -39.54 28.16
N GLY A 239 2.53 -38.78 27.65
CA GLY A 239 3.43 -39.29 26.63
C GLY A 239 3.00 -39.04 25.19
N ARG A 240 1.85 -38.42 24.93
CA ARG A 240 1.46 -38.00 23.56
C ARG A 240 2.48 -37.01 22.99
N ARG A 241 2.72 -37.15 21.68
CA ARG A 241 3.50 -36.19 20.88
C ARG A 241 2.56 -35.57 19.86
N ASP A 242 1.59 -34.79 20.34
CA ASP A 242 0.49 -34.22 19.57
C ASP A 242 0.93 -32.90 18.93
N ALA A 243 1.22 -32.92 17.62
CA ALA A 243 1.67 -31.75 16.88
C ALA A 243 0.61 -30.63 16.84
N LEU A 244 -0.69 -30.98 16.89
CA LEU A 244 -1.76 -29.99 16.85
C LEU A 244 -1.87 -29.22 18.16
N VAL A 245 -1.63 -29.86 19.30
CA VAL A 245 -1.57 -29.18 20.60
C VAL A 245 -0.41 -28.18 20.62
N GLY A 246 0.77 -28.57 20.11
CA GLY A 246 1.89 -27.64 20.00
C GLY A 246 1.58 -26.41 19.12
N ALA A 247 0.97 -26.64 17.97
CA ALA A 247 0.54 -25.56 17.09
C ALA A 247 -0.51 -24.64 17.75
N ALA A 248 -1.52 -25.22 18.45
CA ALA A 248 -2.54 -24.47 19.14
C ALA A 248 -1.98 -23.56 20.25
N GLU A 249 -1.04 -24.05 21.04
CA GLU A 249 -0.36 -23.24 22.06
C GLU A 249 0.43 -22.09 21.42
N LEU A 250 1.12 -22.33 20.30
CA LEU A 250 1.83 -21.26 19.59
C LEU A 250 0.86 -20.21 19.01
N ILE A 251 -0.31 -20.60 18.54
CA ILE A 251 -1.36 -19.66 18.09
C ILE A 251 -1.76 -18.70 19.22
N VAL A 252 -1.97 -19.24 20.42
CA VAL A 252 -2.30 -18.44 21.60
C VAL A 252 -1.17 -17.48 21.96
N GLU A 253 0.08 -17.97 21.95
CA GLU A 253 1.26 -17.15 22.20
C GLU A 253 1.49 -16.10 21.12
N ALA A 254 1.33 -16.43 19.85
CA ALA A 254 1.43 -15.47 18.75
C ALA A 254 0.41 -14.32 18.92
N ARG A 255 -0.83 -14.66 19.34
CA ARG A 255 -1.85 -13.65 19.66
C ARG A 255 -1.41 -12.76 20.84
N ARG A 256 -0.86 -13.34 21.90
CA ARG A 256 -0.33 -12.59 23.05
C ARG A 256 0.80 -11.65 22.62
N ILE A 257 1.73 -12.14 21.80
CA ILE A 257 2.84 -11.36 21.23
C ILE A 257 2.32 -10.21 20.37
N GLY A 258 1.34 -10.47 19.51
CA GLY A 258 0.75 -9.45 18.62
C GLY A 258 -0.12 -8.43 19.34
N ASN A 259 -0.61 -8.73 20.54
CA ASN A 259 -1.47 -7.83 21.32
C ASN A 259 -0.69 -6.75 22.11
N ARG A 260 0.50 -6.39 21.67
CA ARG A 260 1.27 -5.23 22.16
C ARG A 260 0.81 -3.94 21.47
N PRO A 261 1.13 -2.75 22.02
CA PRO A 261 0.80 -1.49 21.36
C PRO A 261 1.27 -1.50 19.89
N ASN A 262 0.36 -1.20 18.96
CA ASN A 262 0.57 -1.18 17.51
C ASN A 262 0.94 -2.52 16.86
N GLY A 263 1.05 -3.61 17.63
CA GLY A 263 1.35 -4.94 17.10
C GLY A 263 0.13 -5.60 16.44
N ARG A 264 0.39 -6.52 15.50
CA ARG A 264 -0.62 -7.41 14.89
C ARG A 264 -0.03 -8.80 14.74
N SER A 265 -0.88 -9.82 14.87
CA SER A 265 -0.54 -11.20 14.55
C SER A 265 -1.72 -11.92 13.93
N THR A 266 -1.46 -12.72 12.92
CA THR A 266 -2.49 -13.54 12.26
C THR A 266 -1.94 -14.90 11.91
N VAL A 267 -2.67 -15.95 12.26
CA VAL A 267 -2.49 -17.30 11.73
C VAL A 267 -3.59 -17.53 10.71
N GLY A 268 -3.24 -17.51 9.43
CA GLY A 268 -4.19 -17.56 8.32
C GLY A 268 -4.46 -18.97 7.81
N VAL A 269 -3.51 -19.89 8.01
CA VAL A 269 -3.60 -21.29 7.56
C VAL A 269 -3.15 -22.21 8.67
N ILE A 270 -3.87 -23.31 8.86
CA ILE A 270 -3.46 -24.45 9.67
C ILE A 270 -3.94 -25.73 9.01
N ASP A 271 -3.01 -26.65 8.72
CA ASP A 271 -3.28 -27.99 8.18
C ASP A 271 -2.70 -29.05 9.10
N SER A 272 -3.51 -30.04 9.46
CA SER A 272 -3.08 -31.16 10.31
C SER A 272 -3.17 -32.50 9.57
N LEU A 273 -2.21 -33.38 9.79
CA LEU A 273 -2.18 -34.70 9.20
C LEU A 273 -2.11 -35.76 10.31
N PRO A 274 -2.85 -36.87 10.12
CA PRO A 274 -3.48 -37.39 8.89
C PRO A 274 -4.94 -36.97 8.67
N GLN A 275 -5.51 -36.00 9.36
CA GLN A 275 -6.92 -35.55 9.23
C GLN A 275 -7.95 -36.64 9.56
N ALA A 276 -7.66 -37.43 10.56
CA ALA A 276 -8.52 -38.52 11.01
C ALA A 276 -9.08 -38.22 12.42
N ARG A 277 -10.38 -38.45 12.65
CA ARG A 277 -11.06 -38.10 13.92
C ARG A 277 -10.54 -38.88 15.15
N ASN A 278 -9.98 -40.05 14.94
CA ASN A 278 -9.52 -40.96 15.98
C ASN A 278 -8.01 -41.18 15.98
N THR A 279 -7.24 -40.27 15.36
CA THR A 279 -5.79 -40.30 15.29
C THR A 279 -5.22 -39.02 15.82
N ILE A 280 -4.24 -39.09 16.72
CA ILE A 280 -3.46 -37.93 17.21
C ILE A 280 -2.65 -37.39 16.04
N PRO A 281 -2.73 -36.10 15.71
CA PRO A 281 -1.98 -35.54 14.59
C PRO A 281 -0.45 -35.60 14.83
N GLY A 282 0.26 -36.20 13.88
CA GLY A 282 1.72 -36.25 13.92
C GLY A 282 2.40 -35.12 13.19
N ARG A 283 1.70 -34.41 12.30
CA ARG A 283 2.26 -33.28 11.55
C ARG A 283 1.25 -32.14 11.47
N VAL A 284 1.75 -30.91 11.64
CA VAL A 284 0.97 -29.69 11.43
C VAL A 284 1.82 -28.69 10.66
N PHE A 285 1.22 -28.10 9.63
CA PHE A 285 1.68 -26.89 8.95
C PHE A 285 0.83 -25.70 9.40
N MET A 286 1.45 -24.56 9.66
CA MET A 286 0.73 -23.31 9.91
C MET A 286 1.51 -22.12 9.38
N THR A 287 0.78 -21.03 9.05
CA THR A 287 1.39 -19.75 8.70
C THR A 287 1.24 -18.76 9.85
N LEU A 288 2.14 -17.80 9.92
CA LEU A 288 2.05 -16.68 10.88
C LEU A 288 2.49 -15.39 10.18
N ASP A 289 1.70 -14.33 10.34
CA ASP A 289 1.98 -12.96 9.94
C ASP A 289 2.14 -12.08 11.19
N PHE A 290 3.30 -11.47 11.37
CA PHE A 290 3.53 -10.41 12.35
C PHE A 290 3.70 -9.07 11.69
N ARG A 291 3.07 -8.02 12.26
CA ARG A 291 3.22 -6.64 11.82
C ARG A 291 3.46 -5.70 13.00
N HIS A 292 4.33 -4.71 12.78
CA HIS A 292 4.61 -3.63 13.73
C HIS A 292 5.23 -2.42 13.03
N PRO A 293 4.92 -1.16 13.43
CA PRO A 293 5.52 0.05 12.84
C PRO A 293 6.98 0.29 13.24
N ASP A 294 7.49 -0.42 14.23
CA ASP A 294 8.86 -0.36 14.70
C ASP A 294 9.59 -1.68 14.40
N ASN A 295 10.74 -1.59 13.72
CA ASN A 295 11.53 -2.75 13.31
C ASN A 295 12.17 -3.50 14.49
N ASP A 296 12.51 -2.80 15.57
CA ASP A 296 13.09 -3.42 16.76
C ASP A 296 12.02 -4.22 17.51
N GLU A 297 10.79 -3.69 17.61
CA GLU A 297 9.66 -4.43 18.14
C GLU A 297 9.30 -5.64 17.28
N LEU A 298 9.30 -5.50 15.95
CA LEU A 298 9.08 -6.62 15.05
C LEU A 298 10.14 -7.71 15.22
N THR A 299 11.38 -7.31 15.49
CA THR A 299 12.49 -8.25 15.80
C THR A 299 12.30 -8.91 17.16
N ARG A 300 11.80 -8.18 18.17
CA ARG A 300 11.44 -8.77 19.47
C ARG A 300 10.29 -9.76 19.35
N MET A 301 9.27 -9.45 18.54
CA MET A 301 8.16 -10.38 18.26
C MET A 301 8.64 -11.69 17.66
N ASP A 302 9.57 -11.65 16.70
CA ASP A 302 10.19 -12.84 16.13
C ASP A 302 10.95 -13.66 17.18
N ALA A 303 11.78 -13.00 17.99
CA ALA A 303 12.57 -13.68 19.03
C ALA A 303 11.67 -14.33 20.10
N GLU A 304 10.63 -13.64 20.56
CA GLU A 304 9.67 -14.19 21.53
C GLU A 304 8.92 -15.40 20.96
N MET A 305 8.48 -15.33 19.71
CA MET A 305 7.78 -16.42 19.03
C MET A 305 8.68 -17.66 18.91
N ARG A 306 9.94 -17.49 18.49
CA ARG A 306 10.89 -18.61 18.39
C ARG A 306 11.20 -19.24 19.77
N THR A 307 11.33 -18.42 20.79
CA THR A 307 11.52 -18.89 22.18
C THR A 307 10.31 -19.69 22.64
N ALA A 308 9.10 -19.16 22.47
CA ALA A 308 7.86 -19.85 22.84
C ALA A 308 7.71 -21.18 22.07
N ALA A 309 7.97 -21.19 20.78
CA ALA A 309 7.89 -22.40 19.96
C ALA A 309 8.89 -23.49 20.46
N ALA A 310 10.11 -23.10 20.81
CA ALA A 310 11.11 -24.03 21.34
C ALA A 310 10.70 -24.59 22.71
N GLU A 311 10.14 -23.78 23.61
CA GLU A 311 9.63 -24.21 24.90
C GLU A 311 8.44 -25.16 24.77
N ILE A 312 7.50 -24.85 23.86
CA ILE A 312 6.35 -25.71 23.53
C ILE A 312 6.83 -27.04 22.96
N ALA A 313 7.74 -27.00 22.00
CA ALA A 313 8.33 -28.20 21.40
C ALA A 313 8.97 -29.11 22.46
N LYS A 314 9.77 -28.54 23.36
CA LYS A 314 10.39 -29.27 24.48
C LYS A 314 9.34 -29.89 25.41
N ARG A 315 8.30 -29.13 25.78
CA ARG A 315 7.24 -29.59 26.71
C ARG A 315 6.46 -30.78 26.16
N HIS A 316 6.13 -30.72 24.89
CA HIS A 316 5.34 -31.76 24.21
C HIS A 316 6.20 -32.79 23.46
N ARG A 317 7.52 -32.70 23.53
CA ARG A 317 8.47 -33.60 22.84
C ARG A 317 8.24 -33.60 21.32
N LEU A 318 8.02 -32.42 20.77
CA LEU A 318 7.82 -32.18 19.34
C LEU A 318 9.11 -31.64 18.71
N ASP A 319 9.19 -31.76 17.39
CA ASP A 319 10.12 -31.01 16.58
C ASP A 319 9.37 -29.84 15.92
N VAL A 320 10.02 -28.67 15.86
CA VAL A 320 9.47 -27.47 15.21
C VAL A 320 10.49 -26.87 14.26
N LYS A 321 10.06 -26.60 13.02
CA LYS A 321 10.84 -25.87 12.01
C LYS A 321 10.10 -24.58 11.69
N ILE A 322 10.79 -23.43 11.75
CA ILE A 322 10.25 -22.10 11.50
C ILE A 322 11.06 -21.47 10.38
N GLU A 323 10.41 -21.21 9.25
CA GLU A 323 10.97 -20.51 8.10
C GLU A 323 10.34 -19.13 7.99
N GLN A 324 11.16 -18.07 7.95
CA GLN A 324 10.72 -16.73 7.58
C GLN A 324 10.72 -16.65 6.06
N ILE A 325 9.55 -16.60 5.45
CA ILE A 325 9.37 -16.61 3.99
C ILE A 325 9.29 -15.21 3.39
N TRP A 326 8.96 -14.19 4.21
CA TRP A 326 8.84 -12.81 3.78
C TRP A 326 9.24 -11.84 4.89
N HIS A 327 9.89 -10.74 4.51
CA HIS A 327 10.17 -9.61 5.38
C HIS A 327 10.07 -8.31 4.60
N PHE A 328 9.20 -7.43 5.06
CA PHE A 328 9.16 -6.04 4.64
C PHE A 328 9.41 -5.17 5.87
N PRO A 329 10.46 -4.33 5.89
CA PRO A 329 10.76 -3.49 7.06
C PRO A 329 9.72 -2.38 7.21
N ALA A 330 9.50 -1.92 8.44
CA ALA A 330 8.74 -0.71 8.69
C ALA A 330 9.40 0.48 7.98
N SER A 331 8.57 1.31 7.36
CA SER A 331 9.00 2.46 6.55
C SER A 331 8.52 3.74 7.22
N PRO A 332 9.32 4.34 8.13
CA PRO A 332 9.01 5.65 8.69
C PRO A 332 9.12 6.71 7.59
N PHE A 333 8.19 7.66 7.57
CA PHE A 333 8.21 8.75 6.61
C PHE A 333 9.01 9.96 7.10
N ALA A 334 9.37 10.84 6.16
CA ALA A 334 10.18 12.02 6.43
C ALA A 334 9.44 12.99 7.35
N LYS A 335 10.01 13.25 8.53
CA LYS A 335 9.34 14.04 9.58
C LYS A 335 8.92 15.43 9.09
N GLU A 336 9.75 16.10 8.32
CA GLU A 336 9.47 17.43 7.77
C GLU A 336 8.25 17.44 6.84
N LEU A 337 8.04 16.38 6.05
CA LEU A 337 6.89 16.26 5.17
C LEU A 337 5.63 15.83 5.95
N VAL A 338 5.77 14.92 6.91
CA VAL A 338 4.68 14.56 7.84
C VAL A 338 4.21 15.81 8.61
N ASP A 339 5.13 16.64 9.09
CA ASP A 339 4.81 17.91 9.75
C ASP A 339 4.16 18.92 8.77
N SER A 340 4.50 18.89 7.48
CA SER A 340 3.85 19.71 6.46
C SER A 340 2.38 19.32 6.27
N VAL A 341 2.10 17.99 6.16
CA VAL A 341 0.73 17.46 6.09
C VAL A 341 -0.08 17.87 7.34
N ARG A 342 0.50 17.73 8.52
CA ARG A 342 -0.14 18.11 9.80
C ARG A 342 -0.50 19.60 9.83
N ARG A 343 0.46 20.46 9.51
CA ARG A 343 0.21 21.92 9.42
C ARG A 343 -0.87 22.24 8.39
N GLY A 344 -0.89 21.55 7.25
CA GLY A 344 -1.93 21.71 6.24
C GLY A 344 -3.33 21.41 6.80
N ALA A 345 -3.47 20.32 7.56
CA ALA A 345 -4.72 19.95 8.21
C ALA A 345 -5.16 20.96 9.28
N GLU A 346 -4.23 21.40 10.13
CA GLU A 346 -4.45 22.45 11.16
C GLU A 346 -4.93 23.76 10.54
N GLN A 347 -4.23 24.25 9.51
CA GLN A 347 -4.55 25.51 8.83
C GLN A 347 -5.89 25.43 8.08
N ALA A 348 -6.27 24.25 7.57
CA ALA A 348 -7.55 24.06 6.94
C ALA A 348 -8.69 23.85 7.96
N GLY A 349 -8.38 23.65 9.23
CA GLY A 349 -9.36 23.40 10.29
C GLY A 349 -9.97 22.00 10.26
N TYR A 350 -9.31 21.02 9.63
CA TYR A 350 -9.77 19.63 9.60
C TYR A 350 -9.39 18.88 10.86
N ALA A 351 -10.33 18.10 11.38
CA ALA A 351 -10.04 17.14 12.45
C ALA A 351 -9.05 16.09 11.95
N HIS A 352 -7.92 15.95 12.62
CA HIS A 352 -6.85 15.05 12.17
C HIS A 352 -6.21 14.28 13.32
N MET A 353 -5.46 13.25 13.00
CA MET A 353 -4.61 12.49 13.93
C MET A 353 -3.43 11.86 13.20
N ASP A 354 -2.37 11.60 13.95
CA ASP A 354 -1.27 10.77 13.45
C ASP A 354 -1.73 9.32 13.34
N ILE A 355 -1.33 8.65 12.26
CA ILE A 355 -1.68 7.26 12.00
C ILE A 355 -0.52 6.54 11.30
N VAL A 356 -0.42 5.24 11.51
CA VAL A 356 0.51 4.38 10.78
C VAL A 356 -0.29 3.55 9.78
N SER A 357 0.17 3.48 8.52
CA SER A 357 -0.48 2.62 7.54
C SER A 357 -0.36 1.14 7.92
N GLY A 358 -1.49 0.45 7.90
CA GLY A 358 -1.58 -0.99 8.04
C GLY A 358 -1.28 -1.76 6.75
N ALA A 359 -1.29 -1.06 5.61
CA ALA A 359 -1.03 -1.60 4.28
C ALA A 359 0.33 -1.14 3.72
N GLY A 360 0.84 -1.85 2.71
CA GLY A 360 1.91 -1.36 1.86
C GLY A 360 1.36 -0.35 0.86
N HIS A 361 2.18 0.59 0.41
CA HIS A 361 1.86 1.58 -0.61
C HIS A 361 3.11 1.85 -1.43
N ASP A 362 2.97 2.41 -2.63
CA ASP A 362 4.10 2.83 -3.45
C ASP A 362 5.04 3.79 -2.70
N ALA A 363 4.47 4.63 -1.82
CA ALA A 363 5.20 5.49 -0.90
C ALA A 363 6.30 4.76 -0.10
N CYS A 364 6.09 3.48 0.25
CA CYS A 364 7.07 2.70 0.99
C CYS A 364 8.37 2.45 0.20
N TYR A 365 8.26 2.23 -1.10
CA TYR A 365 9.45 2.06 -1.94
C TYR A 365 10.02 3.39 -2.40
N VAL A 366 9.17 4.38 -2.70
CA VAL A 366 9.63 5.73 -3.08
C VAL A 366 10.39 6.40 -1.93
N SER A 367 10.02 6.14 -0.67
CA SER A 367 10.70 6.65 0.53
C SER A 367 12.17 6.25 0.64
N ARG A 368 12.61 5.23 -0.12
CA ARG A 368 14.02 4.81 -0.19
C ARG A 368 14.90 5.79 -0.98
N VAL A 369 14.30 6.59 -1.87
CA VAL A 369 15.01 7.48 -2.80
C VAL A 369 14.58 8.94 -2.71
N ALA A 370 13.48 9.23 -2.00
CA ALA A 370 12.98 10.59 -1.81
C ALA A 370 12.34 10.76 -0.42
N PRO A 371 12.41 11.94 0.21
CA PRO A 371 11.57 12.26 1.35
C PRO A 371 10.10 12.04 1.01
N THR A 372 9.36 11.34 1.88
CA THR A 372 8.00 10.89 1.58
C THR A 372 7.05 11.14 2.75
N ALA A 373 5.80 11.45 2.46
CA ALA A 373 4.67 11.46 3.40
C ALA A 373 3.39 11.00 2.72
N MET A 374 2.37 10.67 3.51
CA MET A 374 1.05 10.30 3.01
C MET A 374 -0.06 11.02 3.77
N VAL A 375 -1.20 11.15 3.11
CA VAL A 375 -2.44 11.70 3.66
C VAL A 375 -3.53 10.65 3.54
N PHE A 376 -4.11 10.24 4.66
CA PHE A 376 -5.26 9.36 4.66
C PHE A 376 -6.57 10.11 4.83
N VAL A 377 -7.61 9.58 4.21
CA VAL A 377 -9.02 9.94 4.45
C VAL A 377 -9.80 8.71 4.89
N PRO A 378 -10.89 8.86 5.64
CA PRO A 378 -11.71 7.73 6.05
C PRO A 378 -12.30 6.98 4.86
N CYS A 379 -12.46 5.68 5.01
CA CYS A 379 -13.31 4.87 4.16
C CYS A 379 -14.41 4.23 5.01
N LYS A 380 -15.59 4.07 4.42
CA LYS A 380 -16.79 3.62 5.11
C LYS A 380 -16.61 2.23 5.71
N ASP A 381 -16.91 2.10 7.00
CA ASP A 381 -16.75 0.87 7.77
C ASP A 381 -15.31 0.29 7.75
N GLY A 382 -14.33 1.04 7.27
CA GLY A 382 -12.95 0.58 7.07
C GLY A 382 -12.80 -0.47 5.97
N ILE A 383 -13.76 -0.59 5.07
CA ILE A 383 -13.78 -1.63 4.03
C ILE A 383 -12.94 -1.19 2.84
N SER A 384 -12.00 -2.05 2.42
CA SER A 384 -11.26 -1.96 1.18
C SER A 384 -11.03 -3.35 0.59
N HIS A 385 -10.50 -3.45 -0.64
CA HIS A 385 -10.39 -4.69 -1.42
C HIS A 385 -11.75 -5.41 -1.56
N ASN A 386 -12.81 -4.62 -1.64
CA ASN A 386 -14.18 -5.11 -1.73
C ASN A 386 -15.00 -4.18 -2.62
N GLU A 387 -15.92 -4.74 -3.40
CA GLU A 387 -16.76 -3.99 -4.34
C GLU A 387 -17.69 -2.96 -3.67
N ILE A 388 -17.93 -3.08 -2.33
CA ILE A 388 -18.74 -2.13 -1.55
C ILE A 388 -17.90 -1.03 -0.89
N GLU A 389 -16.60 -0.95 -1.18
CA GLU A 389 -15.73 0.14 -0.71
C GLU A 389 -16.35 1.49 -1.04
N ASP A 390 -16.35 2.38 -0.06
CA ASP A 390 -16.94 3.71 -0.21
C ASP A 390 -16.19 4.74 0.64
N ALA A 391 -16.22 5.99 0.20
CA ALA A 391 -15.65 7.14 0.92
C ALA A 391 -16.54 8.35 0.74
N ALA A 392 -16.55 9.26 1.72
CA ALA A 392 -17.35 10.48 1.62
C ALA A 392 -16.67 11.49 0.68
N ARG A 393 -17.46 12.11 -0.21
CA ARG A 393 -16.99 13.14 -1.14
C ARG A 393 -16.21 14.26 -0.44
N ASP A 394 -16.70 14.69 0.72
CA ASP A 394 -16.10 15.82 1.44
C ASP A 394 -14.77 15.41 2.11
N ASP A 395 -14.62 14.17 2.55
CA ASP A 395 -13.36 13.64 3.08
C ASP A 395 -12.32 13.49 1.96
N VAL A 396 -12.73 12.94 0.80
CA VAL A 396 -11.89 12.84 -0.41
C VAL A 396 -11.39 14.21 -0.85
N GLY A 397 -12.30 15.21 -0.88
CA GLY A 397 -11.96 16.60 -1.19
C GLY A 397 -11.02 17.24 -0.16
N ALA A 398 -11.24 16.96 1.13
CA ALA A 398 -10.40 17.46 2.21
C ALA A 398 -8.96 16.93 2.10
N GLY A 399 -8.78 15.62 1.87
CA GLY A 399 -7.44 15.03 1.69
C GLY A 399 -6.71 15.61 0.47
N ALA A 400 -7.39 15.80 -0.66
CA ALA A 400 -6.82 16.45 -1.84
C ALA A 400 -6.44 17.92 -1.57
N GLN A 401 -7.22 18.63 -0.73
CA GLN A 401 -6.88 20.00 -0.31
C GLN A 401 -5.60 20.03 0.54
N ILE A 402 -5.38 19.02 1.39
CA ILE A 402 -4.15 18.90 2.17
C ILE A 402 -2.97 18.55 1.25
N LEU A 403 -3.18 17.67 0.27
CA LEU A 403 -2.18 17.33 -0.74
C LEU A 403 -1.71 18.59 -1.48
N LEU A 404 -2.65 19.41 -2.01
CA LEU A 404 -2.36 20.68 -2.69
C LEU A 404 -1.49 21.60 -1.81
N ARG A 405 -1.87 21.81 -0.54
CA ARG A 405 -1.10 22.67 0.38
C ARG A 405 0.29 22.13 0.67
N SER A 406 0.42 20.82 0.83
CA SER A 406 1.70 20.18 1.12
C SER A 406 2.67 20.29 -0.07
N GLU A 407 2.17 20.10 -1.29
CA GLU A 407 2.96 20.23 -2.53
C GLU A 407 3.36 21.68 -2.81
N GLU A 408 2.42 22.63 -2.68
CA GLU A 408 2.69 24.05 -2.83
C GLU A 408 3.81 24.51 -1.88
N HIS A 409 3.73 24.17 -0.60
CA HIS A 409 4.73 24.55 0.39
C HIS A 409 6.10 23.90 0.15
N THR A 410 6.13 22.68 -0.36
CA THR A 410 7.37 21.92 -0.58
C THR A 410 8.05 22.34 -1.89
N SER A 411 7.29 22.80 -2.88
CA SER A 411 7.79 23.21 -4.20
C SER A 411 8.47 24.60 -4.17
N GLU A 412 8.27 25.39 -3.14
CA GLU A 412 8.90 26.70 -2.95
C GLU A 412 10.25 26.59 -2.25
#